data_1b513f4b05322bda41e6f6e0c54c37ea
#
_entry.id   1b513f4b05322bda41e6f6e0c54c37ea
#
_cell.length_a   1.000
_cell.length_b   1.000
_cell.length_c   1.000
_cell.angle_alpha   90.00
_cell.angle_beta   90.00
_cell.angle_gamma   90.00
#
_symmetry.space_group_name_H-M   'P 1'
#
loop_
_entity.id
_entity.type
_entity.pdbx_description
1 polymer ?
#
loop_
_entity_poly.entity_id
_entity_poly.type
_entity_poly.pdbx_seq_one_letter_code
_entity_poly.pdbx_strand_id
1 'polypeptide(L)'
;MDKKTVLLVDDDGAVRDVIKQALRSEYNVLEASGYSEAIKLLKQPIDLAIIDYVMPEYDGFDVLKAVRKANPELPAIIMTAFSSESVVIKAIRTEVADYIKKPLKLAYLRKRLSEILGGEKHSNNHTENVGSRVEFILDGIEAHIRENYMKDLTPQKLAGMACINRFKLSRAFKDRFGQTITSYLNNIRIRKAAELLKNPDLNITEIAHFLGYESVTYFDRIFSAVHGMSPLKYRKKLSKEH
;
A
#
# COMPACT_ATOMS: atom_id res chain seq x y z
N MET A 1 32.75 16.10 -12.41
CA MET A 1 31.54 15.46 -12.96
C MET A 1 30.35 16.31 -12.56
N ASP A 2 29.49 16.64 -13.50
CA ASP A 2 28.28 17.37 -13.18
C ASP A 2 27.36 16.50 -12.31
N LYS A 3 26.76 17.12 -11.28
CA LYS A 3 25.82 16.41 -10.40
C LYS A 3 24.60 16.00 -11.18
N LYS A 4 24.12 14.78 -10.95
CA LYS A 4 22.83 14.30 -11.46
C LYS A 4 21.68 15.14 -10.92
N THR A 5 20.66 15.39 -11.74
CA THR A 5 19.52 16.25 -11.39
C THR A 5 18.32 15.40 -10.97
N VAL A 6 17.81 15.66 -9.80
CA VAL A 6 16.64 14.99 -9.21
C VAL A 6 15.49 15.99 -9.15
N LEU A 7 14.35 15.67 -9.74
CA LEU A 7 13.09 16.39 -9.56
C LEU A 7 12.38 15.88 -8.31
N LEU A 8 12.15 16.74 -7.33
CA LEU A 8 11.42 16.45 -6.11
C LEU A 8 10.05 17.15 -6.14
N VAL A 9 8.98 16.36 -6.09
CA VAL A 9 7.60 16.84 -6.13
C VAL A 9 6.89 16.41 -4.84
N ASP A 10 6.52 17.38 -4.00
CA ASP A 10 5.81 17.18 -2.73
C ASP A 10 5.15 18.50 -2.38
N ASP A 11 3.91 18.53 -1.88
CA ASP A 11 3.24 19.77 -1.49
C ASP A 11 3.72 20.31 -0.14
N ASP A 12 4.27 19.44 0.73
CA ASP A 12 4.84 19.83 2.02
C ASP A 12 6.25 20.42 1.86
N GLY A 13 6.36 21.75 2.08
CA GLY A 13 7.63 22.48 2.03
C GLY A 13 8.67 21.94 3.02
N ALA A 14 8.27 21.53 4.23
CA ALA A 14 9.19 21.00 5.23
C ALA A 14 9.78 19.65 4.78
N VAL A 15 8.99 18.79 4.14
CA VAL A 15 9.46 17.54 3.56
C VAL A 15 10.45 17.80 2.43
N ARG A 16 10.16 18.77 1.53
CA ARG A 16 11.07 19.14 0.46
C ARG A 16 12.41 19.66 1.01
N ASP A 17 12.38 20.54 2.01
CA ASP A 17 13.59 21.08 2.63
C ASP A 17 14.47 19.99 3.23
N VAL A 18 13.88 19.06 3.97
CA VAL A 18 14.61 17.93 4.59
C VAL A 18 15.26 17.05 3.52
N ILE A 19 14.53 16.68 2.47
CA ILE A 19 15.06 15.84 1.39
C ILE A 19 16.15 16.60 0.62
N LYS A 20 15.92 17.86 0.28
CA LYS A 20 16.91 18.69 -0.43
C LYS A 20 18.21 18.83 0.38
N GLN A 21 18.12 19.15 1.68
CA GLN A 21 19.31 19.22 2.54
C GLN A 21 20.06 17.89 2.56
N ALA A 22 19.34 16.77 2.61
CA ALA A 22 19.94 15.45 2.60
C ALA A 22 20.67 15.12 1.29
N LEU A 23 20.18 15.61 0.15
CA LEU A 23 20.66 15.23 -1.17
C LEU A 23 21.63 16.23 -1.82
N ARG A 24 21.65 17.50 -1.39
CA ARG A 24 22.38 18.62 -2.03
C ARG A 24 23.88 18.41 -2.18
N SER A 25 24.50 17.57 -1.34
CA SER A 25 25.93 17.25 -1.45
C SER A 25 26.25 16.45 -2.71
N GLU A 26 25.32 15.58 -3.15
CA GLU A 26 25.53 14.57 -4.19
C GLU A 26 24.75 14.89 -5.47
N TYR A 27 23.59 15.54 -5.35
CA TYR A 27 22.64 15.77 -6.45
C TYR A 27 22.28 17.26 -6.58
N ASN A 28 21.88 17.65 -7.79
CA ASN A 28 21.16 18.88 -8.04
C ASN A 28 19.67 18.61 -7.84
N VAL A 29 18.98 19.33 -6.91
CA VAL A 29 17.57 19.06 -6.59
C VAL A 29 16.72 20.21 -7.10
N LEU A 30 15.84 19.90 -8.05
CA LEU A 30 14.77 20.78 -8.54
C LEU A 30 13.49 20.48 -7.76
N GLU A 31 12.88 21.49 -7.18
CA GLU A 31 11.71 21.35 -6.33
C GLU A 31 10.46 21.83 -7.05
N ALA A 32 9.37 21.07 -6.84
CA ALA A 32 8.02 21.44 -7.27
C ALA A 32 7.04 21.19 -6.12
N SER A 33 6.17 22.15 -5.86
CA SER A 33 5.12 22.06 -4.84
C SER A 33 3.87 21.32 -5.34
N GLY A 34 3.86 20.88 -6.60
CA GLY A 34 2.75 20.16 -7.20
C GLY A 34 2.87 20.02 -8.72
N TYR A 35 1.77 19.56 -9.32
CA TYR A 35 1.71 19.21 -10.74
C TYR A 35 2.17 20.33 -11.68
N SER A 36 1.63 21.54 -11.52
CA SER A 36 1.89 22.67 -12.43
C SER A 36 3.36 23.10 -12.46
N GLU A 37 4.05 23.07 -11.33
CA GLU A 37 5.49 23.36 -11.25
C GLU A 37 6.32 22.21 -11.81
N ALA A 38 5.95 20.97 -11.49
CA ALA A 38 6.62 19.78 -12.01
C ALA A 38 6.64 19.79 -13.55
N ILE A 39 5.51 20.10 -14.21
CA ILE A 39 5.44 20.16 -15.69
C ILE A 39 6.40 21.22 -16.27
N LYS A 40 6.57 22.36 -15.62
CA LYS A 40 7.50 23.40 -16.06
C LYS A 40 8.95 22.91 -15.97
N LEU A 41 9.27 22.19 -14.90
CA LEU A 41 10.61 21.68 -14.64
C LEU A 41 10.98 20.49 -15.54
N LEU A 42 10.01 19.70 -16.01
CA LEU A 42 10.24 18.60 -16.97
C LEU A 42 10.82 19.04 -18.33
N LYS A 43 10.88 20.35 -18.59
CA LYS A 43 11.60 20.91 -19.75
C LYS A 43 13.12 20.95 -19.56
N GLN A 44 13.62 20.76 -18.35
CA GLN A 44 15.03 20.70 -18.01
C GLN A 44 15.53 19.25 -18.03
N PRO A 45 16.83 19.02 -18.17
CA PRO A 45 17.39 17.68 -18.06
C PRO A 45 17.24 17.18 -16.62
N ILE A 46 16.50 16.08 -16.46
CA ILE A 46 16.24 15.41 -15.19
C ILE A 46 16.69 13.97 -15.32
N ASP A 47 17.41 13.47 -14.32
CA ASP A 47 17.92 12.09 -14.28
C ASP A 47 17.02 11.15 -13.46
N LEU A 48 16.23 11.68 -12.48
CA LEU A 48 15.31 10.91 -11.66
C LEU A 48 14.22 11.83 -11.08
N ALA A 49 13.00 11.30 -10.93
CA ALA A 49 11.91 11.99 -10.24
C ALA A 49 11.58 11.29 -8.92
N ILE A 50 11.42 12.09 -7.84
CA ILE A 50 10.86 11.67 -6.55
C ILE A 50 9.53 12.40 -6.41
N ILE A 51 8.43 11.65 -6.25
CA ILE A 51 7.08 12.20 -6.36
C ILE A 51 6.28 11.77 -5.13
N ASP A 52 5.73 12.72 -4.37
CA ASP A 52 4.71 12.38 -3.38
C ASP A 52 3.43 11.91 -4.06
N TYR A 53 2.83 10.89 -3.46
CA TYR A 53 1.56 10.37 -3.96
C TYR A 53 0.39 11.27 -3.60
N VAL A 54 0.34 11.79 -2.37
CA VAL A 54 -0.79 12.55 -1.83
C VAL A 54 -0.52 14.03 -1.96
N MET A 55 -1.09 14.67 -2.97
CA MET A 55 -1.00 16.11 -3.16
C MET A 55 -2.39 16.68 -3.46
N PRO A 56 -2.66 17.95 -3.12
CA PRO A 56 -3.90 18.66 -3.51
C PRO A 56 -4.05 18.71 -5.04
N GLU A 57 -5.30 18.66 -5.52
CA GLU A 57 -5.73 18.81 -6.92
C GLU A 57 -5.32 17.64 -7.84
N TYR A 58 -4.06 17.19 -7.80
CA TYR A 58 -3.52 16.12 -8.64
C TYR A 58 -2.75 15.12 -7.79
N ASP A 59 -3.00 13.83 -7.99
CA ASP A 59 -2.23 12.79 -7.30
C ASP A 59 -0.84 12.58 -7.96
N GLY A 60 0.08 11.94 -7.24
CA GLY A 60 1.43 11.67 -7.75
C GLY A 60 1.47 10.84 -9.04
N PHE A 61 0.41 10.10 -9.36
CA PHE A 61 0.33 9.37 -10.63
C PHE A 61 0.01 10.28 -11.82
N ASP A 62 -0.66 11.39 -11.62
CA ASP A 62 -0.86 12.37 -12.69
C ASP A 62 0.46 13.05 -13.03
N VAL A 63 1.28 13.36 -12.02
CA VAL A 63 2.67 13.82 -12.23
C VAL A 63 3.48 12.73 -12.94
N LEU A 64 3.39 11.47 -12.49
CA LEU A 64 4.11 10.37 -13.13
C LEU A 64 3.71 10.15 -14.58
N LYS A 65 2.43 10.27 -14.93
CA LYS A 65 1.98 10.24 -16.34
C LYS A 65 2.63 11.33 -17.17
N ALA A 66 2.74 12.55 -16.63
CA ALA A 66 3.40 13.63 -17.31
C ALA A 66 4.91 13.38 -17.45
N VAL A 67 5.57 12.84 -16.43
CA VAL A 67 6.97 12.39 -16.49
C VAL A 67 7.16 11.37 -17.61
N ARG A 68 6.30 10.34 -17.68
CA ARG A 68 6.37 9.30 -18.73
C ARG A 68 6.10 9.84 -20.13
N LYS A 69 5.24 10.85 -20.25
CA LYS A 69 4.99 11.53 -21.53
C LYS A 69 6.21 12.34 -21.98
N ALA A 70 6.92 12.97 -21.06
CA ALA A 70 8.11 13.76 -21.35
C ALA A 70 9.34 12.88 -21.62
N ASN A 71 9.54 11.87 -20.79
CA ASN A 71 10.63 10.88 -20.92
C ASN A 71 10.16 9.51 -20.37
N PRO A 72 9.84 8.54 -21.25
CA PRO A 72 9.37 7.21 -20.84
C PRO A 72 10.38 6.44 -19.96
N GLU A 73 11.67 6.67 -20.17
CA GLU A 73 12.76 5.96 -19.47
C GLU A 73 13.20 6.64 -18.17
N LEU A 74 12.68 7.82 -17.86
CA LEU A 74 13.07 8.55 -16.65
C LEU A 74 12.71 7.74 -15.39
N PRO A 75 13.67 7.29 -14.57
CA PRO A 75 13.35 6.58 -13.34
C PRO A 75 12.56 7.47 -12.39
N ALA A 76 11.53 6.91 -11.76
CA ALA A 76 10.70 7.62 -10.79
C ALA A 76 10.56 6.80 -9.51
N ILE A 77 10.62 7.49 -8.38
CA ILE A 77 10.33 6.97 -7.04
C ILE A 77 9.04 7.62 -6.55
N ILE A 78 8.09 6.83 -6.09
CA ILE A 78 6.87 7.33 -5.46
C ILE A 78 7.03 7.28 -3.94
N MET A 79 6.75 8.40 -3.27
CA MET A 79 6.66 8.48 -1.81
C MET A 79 5.19 8.47 -1.39
N THR A 80 4.84 7.76 -0.31
CA THR A 80 3.46 7.74 0.18
C THR A 80 3.36 7.53 1.69
N ALA A 81 2.47 8.26 2.33
CA ALA A 81 2.09 8.04 3.73
C ALA A 81 1.08 6.89 3.88
N PHE A 82 0.35 6.56 2.81
CA PHE A 82 -0.77 5.62 2.85
C PHE A 82 -0.52 4.37 2.02
N SER A 83 -0.99 3.26 2.56
CA SER A 83 -1.16 1.98 1.88
C SER A 83 -2.61 1.77 1.44
N SER A 84 -3.31 2.81 0.95
CA SER A 84 -4.68 2.65 0.49
C SER A 84 -4.74 1.84 -0.82
N GLU A 85 -5.85 1.15 -1.02
CA GLU A 85 -6.11 0.28 -2.18
C GLU A 85 -5.78 0.92 -3.53
N SER A 86 -6.26 2.14 -3.72
CA SER A 86 -6.08 2.87 -4.98
C SER A 86 -4.62 3.17 -5.28
N VAL A 87 -3.81 3.43 -4.25
CA VAL A 87 -2.37 3.70 -4.36
C VAL A 87 -1.61 2.47 -4.80
N VAL A 88 -1.88 1.34 -4.15
CA VAL A 88 -1.19 0.07 -4.44
C VAL A 88 -1.50 -0.42 -5.85
N ILE A 89 -2.77 -0.35 -6.26
CA ILE A 89 -3.20 -0.80 -7.59
C ILE A 89 -2.61 0.08 -8.69
N LYS A 90 -2.65 1.40 -8.53
CA LYS A 90 -2.04 2.33 -9.50
C LYS A 90 -0.52 2.15 -9.53
N ALA A 91 0.10 2.02 -8.37
CA ALA A 91 1.54 1.83 -8.22
C ALA A 91 2.07 0.62 -8.98
N ILE A 92 1.35 -0.50 -8.95
CA ILE A 92 1.75 -1.75 -9.62
C ILE A 92 1.62 -1.64 -11.14
N ARG A 93 0.66 -0.87 -11.63
CA ARG A 93 0.43 -0.65 -13.07
C ARG A 93 1.41 0.33 -13.69
N THR A 94 2.12 1.11 -12.89
CA THR A 94 3.11 2.07 -13.34
C THR A 94 4.51 1.53 -13.04
N GLU A 95 5.32 1.36 -14.07
CA GLU A 95 6.72 0.93 -13.94
C GLU A 95 7.56 2.04 -13.28
N VAL A 96 7.53 2.12 -11.94
CA VAL A 96 8.40 3.01 -11.18
C VAL A 96 9.64 2.27 -10.67
N ALA A 97 10.72 3.01 -10.48
CA ALA A 97 11.98 2.45 -10.01
C ALA A 97 11.90 1.98 -8.55
N ASP A 98 11.13 2.69 -7.69
CA ASP A 98 10.90 2.27 -6.30
C ASP A 98 9.67 2.96 -5.67
N TYR A 99 9.21 2.40 -4.53
CA TYR A 99 8.19 2.96 -3.64
C TYR A 99 8.78 3.15 -2.25
N ILE A 100 8.61 4.34 -1.67
CA ILE A 100 9.13 4.65 -0.34
C ILE A 100 7.99 5.09 0.57
N LYS A 101 7.79 4.38 1.67
CA LYS A 101 6.80 4.73 2.69
C LYS A 101 7.29 5.88 3.55
N LYS A 102 6.44 6.88 3.76
CA LYS A 102 6.63 7.91 4.79
C LYS A 102 6.33 7.32 6.20
N PRO A 103 7.09 7.64 7.27
CA PRO A 103 8.16 8.62 7.31
C PRO A 103 9.45 8.13 6.65
N LEU A 104 10.09 9.04 5.92
CA LEU A 104 11.26 8.73 5.09
C LEU A 104 12.50 8.42 5.93
N LYS A 105 13.15 7.30 5.63
CA LYS A 105 14.49 7.01 6.09
C LYS A 105 15.48 7.57 5.06
N LEU A 106 16.06 8.74 5.32
CA LEU A 106 16.96 9.45 4.39
C LEU A 106 18.15 8.60 3.93
N ALA A 107 18.70 7.76 4.82
CA ALA A 107 19.78 6.83 4.47
C ALA A 107 19.33 5.82 3.39
N TYR A 108 18.09 5.32 3.50
CA TYR A 108 17.51 4.44 2.49
C TYR A 108 17.30 5.18 1.16
N LEU A 109 16.73 6.39 1.19
CA LEU A 109 16.54 7.20 -0.01
C LEU A 109 17.87 7.45 -0.74
N ARG A 110 18.93 7.86 -0.03
CA ARG A 110 20.27 8.05 -0.61
C ARG A 110 20.81 6.78 -1.26
N LYS A 111 20.73 5.65 -0.54
CA LYS A 111 21.13 4.34 -1.08
C LYS A 111 20.41 4.05 -2.40
N ARG A 112 19.08 4.23 -2.45
CA ARG A 112 18.28 3.96 -3.64
C ARG A 112 18.63 4.87 -4.82
N LEU A 113 18.83 6.16 -4.56
CA LEU A 113 19.27 7.11 -5.58
C LEU A 113 20.63 6.73 -6.18
N SER A 114 21.61 6.38 -5.32
CA SER A 114 22.93 5.93 -5.75
C SER A 114 22.84 4.67 -6.61
N GLU A 115 22.02 3.69 -6.25
CA GLU A 115 21.81 2.46 -7.02
C GLU A 115 21.16 2.72 -8.39
N ILE A 116 20.13 3.58 -8.43
CA ILE A 116 19.40 3.89 -9.68
C ILE A 116 20.26 4.74 -10.63
N LEU A 117 20.96 5.75 -10.11
CA LEU A 117 21.70 6.74 -10.90
C LEU A 117 23.17 6.36 -11.12
N GLY A 118 23.74 5.49 -10.29
CA GLY A 118 25.15 5.09 -10.36
C GLY A 118 25.50 4.18 -11.52
N GLY A 119 24.53 3.68 -12.27
CA GLY A 119 24.77 2.88 -13.48
C GLY A 119 25.44 1.52 -13.23
N GLU A 120 25.68 1.14 -12.00
CA GLU A 120 26.11 -0.21 -11.69
C GLU A 120 24.94 -1.17 -11.95
N LYS A 121 25.01 -1.86 -13.09
CA LYS A 121 24.20 -3.05 -13.35
C LYS A 121 24.59 -4.11 -12.33
N HIS A 122 24.16 -3.96 -11.11
CA HIS A 122 24.18 -5.05 -10.15
C HIS A 122 23.16 -6.09 -10.60
N SER A 123 23.68 -7.01 -11.38
CA SER A 123 23.05 -8.27 -11.75
C SER A 123 22.84 -9.17 -10.53
N ASN A 124 22.31 -8.72 -9.40
CA ASN A 124 21.86 -9.62 -8.32
C ASN A 124 21.03 -8.96 -7.19
N ASN A 125 20.69 -7.65 -7.27
CA ASN A 125 19.84 -7.01 -6.22
C ASN A 125 18.34 -6.91 -6.62
N HIS A 126 17.88 -7.74 -7.55
CA HIS A 126 16.44 -7.93 -7.78
C HIS A 126 15.71 -8.42 -6.51
N THR A 127 16.40 -9.07 -5.58
CA THR A 127 15.81 -9.59 -4.35
C THR A 127 15.45 -8.52 -3.33
N GLU A 128 16.28 -7.47 -3.12
CA GLU A 128 15.95 -6.41 -2.16
C GLU A 128 14.87 -5.45 -2.72
N ASN A 129 14.91 -5.14 -4.00
CA ASN A 129 13.89 -4.31 -4.66
C ASN A 129 12.55 -5.04 -4.78
N VAL A 130 12.58 -6.35 -5.07
CA VAL A 130 11.40 -7.21 -5.04
C VAL A 130 10.85 -7.32 -3.61
N GLY A 131 11.71 -7.38 -2.59
CA GLY A 131 11.32 -7.39 -1.18
C GLY A 131 10.55 -6.12 -0.80
N SER A 132 11.11 -4.94 -1.06
CA SER A 132 10.48 -3.64 -0.78
C SER A 132 9.15 -3.47 -1.52
N ARG A 133 9.10 -3.83 -2.81
CA ARG A 133 7.86 -3.79 -3.62
C ARG A 133 6.81 -4.78 -3.11
N VAL A 134 7.21 -6.00 -2.76
CA VAL A 134 6.29 -7.01 -2.21
C VAL A 134 5.77 -6.58 -0.84
N GLU A 135 6.61 -6.03 0.03
CA GLU A 135 6.20 -5.51 1.33
C GLU A 135 5.19 -4.38 1.19
N PHE A 136 5.43 -3.43 0.29
CA PHE A 136 4.49 -2.35 0.00
C PHE A 136 3.14 -2.88 -0.49
N ILE A 137 3.14 -3.85 -1.41
CA ILE A 137 1.92 -4.51 -1.90
C ILE A 137 1.17 -5.18 -0.75
N LEU A 138 1.88 -5.88 0.13
CA LEU A 138 1.28 -6.59 1.26
C LEU A 138 0.67 -5.63 2.28
N ASP A 139 1.32 -4.49 2.56
CA ASP A 139 0.76 -3.44 3.42
C ASP A 139 -0.54 -2.88 2.83
N GLY A 140 -0.56 -2.63 1.52
CA GLY A 140 -1.76 -2.15 0.84
C GLY A 140 -2.89 -3.16 0.79
N ILE A 141 -2.60 -4.43 0.56
CA ILE A 141 -3.58 -5.52 0.60
C ILE A 141 -4.15 -5.65 2.02
N GLU A 142 -3.31 -5.58 3.04
CA GLU A 142 -3.72 -5.65 4.45
C GLU A 142 -4.66 -4.49 4.81
N ALA A 143 -4.28 -3.25 4.47
CA ALA A 143 -5.10 -2.06 4.68
C ALA A 143 -6.44 -2.17 3.94
N HIS A 144 -6.41 -2.60 2.66
CA HIS A 144 -7.62 -2.82 1.88
C HIS A 144 -8.56 -3.82 2.52
N ILE A 145 -8.04 -4.95 3.04
CA ILE A 145 -8.85 -5.94 3.76
C ILE A 145 -9.49 -5.32 5.00
N ARG A 146 -8.78 -4.51 5.77
CA ARG A 146 -9.31 -3.85 6.97
C ARG A 146 -10.43 -2.86 6.67
N GLU A 147 -10.30 -2.11 5.59
CA GLU A 147 -11.28 -1.10 5.21
C GLU A 147 -12.51 -1.71 4.53
N ASN A 148 -12.34 -2.83 3.83
CA ASN A 148 -13.36 -3.42 2.97
C ASN A 148 -13.79 -4.83 3.39
N TYR A 149 -13.59 -5.23 4.65
CA TYR A 149 -13.84 -6.59 5.13
C TYR A 149 -15.27 -7.11 4.91
N MET A 150 -16.24 -6.23 4.75
CA MET A 150 -17.63 -6.59 4.44
C MET A 150 -17.84 -6.99 2.99
N LYS A 151 -16.90 -6.66 2.08
CA LYS A 151 -16.98 -7.00 0.66
C LYS A 151 -16.45 -8.40 0.37
N ASP A 152 -16.78 -8.93 -0.81
CA ASP A 152 -16.22 -10.19 -1.28
C ASP A 152 -14.74 -9.99 -1.69
N LEU A 153 -13.84 -10.34 -0.78
CA LEU A 153 -12.40 -10.25 -0.91
C LEU A 153 -11.77 -11.65 -1.00
N THR A 154 -11.76 -12.22 -2.20
CA THR A 154 -11.04 -13.47 -2.43
C THR A 154 -9.55 -13.22 -2.72
N PRO A 155 -8.65 -14.19 -2.41
CA PRO A 155 -7.24 -14.08 -2.80
C PRO A 155 -7.05 -13.85 -4.31
N GLN A 156 -7.95 -14.35 -5.14
CA GLN A 156 -7.93 -14.14 -6.59
C GLN A 156 -8.22 -12.68 -6.96
N LYS A 157 -9.25 -12.07 -6.34
CA LYS A 157 -9.59 -10.66 -6.55
C LYS A 157 -8.46 -9.75 -6.11
N LEU A 158 -7.95 -9.97 -4.90
CA LEU A 158 -6.83 -9.19 -4.35
C LEU A 158 -5.56 -9.32 -5.19
N ALA A 159 -5.26 -10.52 -5.71
CA ALA A 159 -4.14 -10.74 -6.61
C ALA A 159 -4.32 -10.03 -7.96
N GLY A 160 -5.56 -10.04 -8.50
CA GLY A 160 -5.92 -9.29 -9.70
C GLY A 160 -5.77 -7.79 -9.51
N MET A 161 -6.21 -7.27 -8.36
CA MET A 161 -6.03 -5.86 -8.00
C MET A 161 -4.55 -5.47 -7.93
N ALA A 162 -3.74 -6.31 -7.30
CA ALA A 162 -2.31 -6.12 -7.15
C ALA A 162 -1.49 -6.51 -8.41
N CYS A 163 -2.12 -6.93 -9.50
CA CYS A 163 -1.46 -7.40 -10.75
C CYS A 163 -0.33 -8.41 -10.48
N ILE A 164 -0.49 -9.27 -9.47
CA ILE A 164 0.47 -10.31 -9.15
C ILE A 164 -0.19 -11.69 -9.17
N ASN A 165 0.64 -12.72 -9.31
CA ASN A 165 0.15 -14.09 -9.29
C ASN A 165 -0.45 -14.43 -7.91
N ARG A 166 -1.66 -15.06 -7.89
CA ARG A 166 -2.38 -15.45 -6.67
C ARG A 166 -1.54 -16.28 -5.69
N PHE A 167 -0.78 -17.24 -6.22
CA PHE A 167 0.05 -18.10 -5.38
C PHE A 167 1.21 -17.31 -4.75
N LYS A 168 1.80 -16.38 -5.50
CA LYS A 168 2.86 -15.49 -5.02
C LYS A 168 2.34 -14.56 -3.91
N LEU A 169 1.15 -13.94 -4.12
CA LEU A 169 0.49 -13.13 -3.08
C LEU A 169 0.19 -13.95 -1.84
N SER A 170 -0.46 -15.11 -1.99
CA SER A 170 -0.89 -15.94 -0.86
C SER A 170 0.30 -16.41 -0.01
N ARG A 171 1.41 -16.79 -0.66
CA ARG A 171 2.64 -17.19 0.02
C ARG A 171 3.26 -16.01 0.77
N ALA A 172 3.50 -14.89 0.10
CA ALA A 172 4.11 -13.72 0.70
C ALA A 172 3.27 -13.15 1.85
N PHE A 173 1.94 -13.15 1.72
CA PHE A 173 1.03 -12.72 2.78
C PHE A 173 1.12 -13.64 4.00
N LYS A 174 1.16 -14.96 3.78
CA LYS A 174 1.30 -15.94 4.87
C LYS A 174 2.66 -15.81 5.55
N ASP A 175 3.74 -15.65 4.79
CA ASP A 175 5.09 -15.50 5.32
C ASP A 175 5.20 -14.24 6.20
N ARG A 176 4.56 -13.12 5.80
CA ARG A 176 4.60 -11.86 6.55
C ARG A 176 3.64 -11.81 7.74
N PHE A 177 2.39 -12.25 7.58
CA PHE A 177 1.34 -12.08 8.59
C PHE A 177 1.05 -13.38 9.38
N GLY A 178 1.78 -14.47 9.13
CA GLY A 178 1.63 -15.75 9.81
C GLY A 178 0.35 -16.50 9.51
N GLN A 179 -0.52 -15.98 8.63
CA GLN A 179 -1.82 -16.56 8.32
C GLN A 179 -2.23 -16.29 6.86
N THR A 180 -3.15 -17.09 6.35
CA THR A 180 -3.67 -16.88 4.99
C THR A 180 -4.54 -15.64 4.92
N ILE A 181 -4.69 -15.05 3.73
CA ILE A 181 -5.60 -13.92 3.46
C ILE A 181 -7.02 -14.21 3.95
N THR A 182 -7.55 -15.40 3.65
CA THR A 182 -8.89 -15.80 4.07
C THR A 182 -9.01 -15.88 5.59
N SER A 183 -7.99 -16.42 6.26
CA SER A 183 -7.96 -16.48 7.73
C SER A 183 -7.90 -15.09 8.34
N TYR A 184 -7.08 -14.21 7.79
CA TYR A 184 -6.94 -12.82 8.21
C TYR A 184 -8.27 -12.05 8.11
N LEU A 185 -8.94 -12.15 6.94
CA LEU A 185 -10.26 -11.57 6.70
C LEU A 185 -11.31 -12.11 7.69
N ASN A 186 -11.36 -13.43 7.88
CA ASN A 186 -12.27 -14.05 8.82
C ASN A 186 -12.02 -13.57 10.26
N ASN A 187 -10.78 -13.43 10.70
CA ASN A 187 -10.45 -12.93 12.03
C ASN A 187 -10.96 -11.50 12.27
N ILE A 188 -10.91 -10.64 11.26
CA ILE A 188 -11.50 -9.29 11.34
C ILE A 188 -13.03 -9.39 11.48
N ARG A 189 -13.67 -10.14 10.59
CA ARG A 189 -15.13 -10.32 10.58
C ARG A 189 -15.66 -10.89 11.88
N ILE A 190 -14.99 -11.91 12.43
CA ILE A 190 -15.41 -12.55 13.70
C ILE A 190 -15.26 -11.62 14.89
N ARG A 191 -14.20 -10.81 14.95
CA ARG A 191 -14.08 -9.77 15.98
C ARG A 191 -15.24 -8.77 15.91
N LYS A 192 -15.59 -8.33 14.69
CA LYS A 192 -16.73 -7.43 14.47
C LYS A 192 -18.07 -8.11 14.79
N ALA A 193 -18.21 -9.40 14.50
CA ALA A 193 -19.37 -10.19 14.88
C ALA A 193 -19.58 -10.20 16.42
N ALA A 194 -18.51 -10.42 17.17
CA ALA A 194 -18.58 -10.42 18.64
C ALA A 194 -19.04 -9.06 19.20
N GLU A 195 -18.66 -7.95 18.56
CA GLU A 195 -19.15 -6.61 18.90
C GLU A 195 -20.65 -6.47 18.59
N LEU A 196 -21.09 -6.86 17.38
CA LEU A 196 -22.48 -6.76 16.95
C LEU A 196 -23.43 -7.69 17.70
N LEU A 197 -22.95 -8.84 18.19
CA LEU A 197 -23.72 -9.79 19.00
C LEU A 197 -24.16 -9.23 20.35
N LYS A 198 -23.57 -8.13 20.83
CA LYS A 198 -24.03 -7.40 22.02
C LYS A 198 -25.36 -6.69 21.80
N ASN A 199 -25.70 -6.37 20.56
CA ASN A 199 -26.99 -5.76 20.23
C ASN A 199 -28.06 -6.87 20.09
N PRO A 200 -29.11 -6.91 20.96
CA PRO A 200 -30.17 -7.90 20.91
C PRO A 200 -31.07 -7.75 19.69
N ASP A 201 -31.17 -6.56 19.12
CA ASP A 201 -32.07 -6.24 17.99
C ASP A 201 -31.58 -6.85 16.66
N LEU A 202 -30.30 -7.15 16.56
CA LEU A 202 -29.74 -7.77 15.34
C LEU A 202 -29.83 -9.29 15.41
N ASN A 203 -30.42 -9.94 14.41
CA ASN A 203 -30.38 -11.40 14.36
C ASN A 203 -29.04 -11.92 13.80
N ILE A 204 -28.72 -13.20 14.06
CA ILE A 204 -27.44 -13.80 13.69
C ILE A 204 -27.25 -13.85 12.17
N THR A 205 -28.33 -14.07 11.42
CA THR A 205 -28.33 -14.11 9.96
C THR A 205 -28.00 -12.73 9.39
N GLU A 206 -28.59 -11.68 9.92
CA GLU A 206 -28.29 -10.30 9.52
C GLU A 206 -26.83 -9.94 9.80
N ILE A 207 -26.31 -10.28 10.97
CA ILE A 207 -24.91 -10.05 11.34
C ILE A 207 -23.99 -10.78 10.35
N ALA A 208 -24.26 -12.05 10.03
CA ALA A 208 -23.45 -12.81 9.09
C ALA A 208 -23.41 -12.14 7.69
N HIS A 209 -24.56 -11.78 7.14
CA HIS A 209 -24.65 -11.11 5.84
C HIS A 209 -24.03 -9.71 5.84
N PHE A 210 -24.27 -8.91 6.89
CA PHE A 210 -23.67 -7.59 7.05
C PHE A 210 -22.14 -7.65 7.03
N LEU A 211 -21.56 -8.70 7.62
CA LEU A 211 -20.12 -8.91 7.64
C LEU A 211 -19.56 -9.55 6.36
N GLY A 212 -20.40 -9.76 5.34
CA GLY A 212 -19.99 -10.27 4.04
C GLY A 212 -19.87 -11.80 3.97
N TYR A 213 -20.57 -12.53 4.84
CA TYR A 213 -20.69 -13.99 4.69
C TYR A 213 -21.90 -14.33 3.81
N GLU A 214 -21.66 -15.09 2.75
CA GLU A 214 -22.73 -15.62 1.89
C GLU A 214 -23.51 -16.77 2.57
N SER A 215 -22.86 -17.52 3.46
CA SER A 215 -23.42 -18.67 4.18
C SER A 215 -23.35 -18.47 5.68
N VAL A 216 -24.51 -18.47 6.32
CA VAL A 216 -24.64 -18.42 7.78
C VAL A 216 -24.02 -19.66 8.44
N THR A 217 -24.13 -20.83 7.79
CA THR A 217 -23.51 -22.07 8.29
C THR A 217 -21.98 -21.96 8.28
N TYR A 218 -21.40 -21.32 7.25
CA TYR A 218 -19.96 -21.06 7.21
C TYR A 218 -19.53 -20.07 8.30
N PHE A 219 -20.30 -18.99 8.49
CA PHE A 219 -20.11 -18.05 9.58
C PHE A 219 -20.13 -18.74 10.95
N ASP A 220 -21.16 -19.53 11.25
CA ASP A 220 -21.29 -20.29 12.50
C ASP A 220 -20.07 -21.17 12.78
N ARG A 221 -19.60 -21.87 11.74
CA ARG A 221 -18.41 -22.74 11.84
C ARG A 221 -17.16 -21.94 12.19
N ILE A 222 -16.93 -20.82 11.51
CA ILE A 222 -15.73 -19.98 11.74
C ILE A 222 -15.82 -19.31 13.11
N PHE A 223 -17.00 -18.77 13.48
CA PHE A 223 -17.20 -18.16 14.79
C PHE A 223 -16.96 -19.16 15.93
N SER A 224 -17.53 -20.36 15.79
CA SER A 224 -17.37 -21.44 16.78
C SER A 224 -15.91 -21.90 16.90
N ALA A 225 -15.17 -21.94 15.79
CA ALA A 225 -13.75 -22.30 15.80
C ALA A 225 -12.90 -21.26 16.58
N VAL A 226 -13.27 -19.97 16.50
CA VAL A 226 -12.53 -18.89 17.17
C VAL A 226 -12.95 -18.74 18.66
N HIS A 227 -14.23 -18.83 18.94
CA HIS A 227 -14.76 -18.55 20.30
C HIS A 227 -15.10 -19.80 21.11
N GLY A 228 -14.94 -21.01 20.57
CA GLY A 228 -15.27 -22.28 21.25
C GLY A 228 -16.78 -22.53 21.43
N MET A 229 -17.64 -21.65 20.90
CA MET A 229 -19.09 -21.75 21.01
C MET A 229 -19.80 -21.04 19.86
N SER A 230 -21.04 -21.46 19.55
CA SER A 230 -21.83 -20.82 18.48
C SER A 230 -22.20 -19.37 18.82
N PRO A 231 -22.46 -18.52 17.80
CA PRO A 231 -22.88 -17.11 17.99
C PRO A 231 -24.05 -16.96 18.93
N LEU A 232 -25.04 -17.86 18.84
CA LEU A 232 -26.21 -17.85 19.72
C LEU A 232 -25.85 -18.11 21.17
N LYS A 233 -24.98 -19.10 21.44
CA LYS A 233 -24.49 -19.38 22.79
C LYS A 233 -23.64 -18.23 23.33
N TYR A 234 -22.84 -17.63 22.48
CA TYR A 234 -22.02 -16.47 22.82
C TYR A 234 -22.89 -15.28 23.25
N ARG A 235 -23.93 -14.94 22.49
CA ARG A 235 -24.92 -13.90 22.84
C ARG A 235 -25.60 -14.18 24.21
N LYS A 236 -26.09 -15.43 24.40
CA LYS A 236 -26.71 -15.82 25.66
C LYS A 236 -25.76 -15.69 26.87
N LYS A 237 -24.47 -15.91 26.66
CA LYS A 237 -23.47 -15.71 27.72
C LYS A 237 -23.33 -14.23 28.07
N LEU A 238 -23.21 -13.36 27.07
CA LEU A 238 -23.13 -11.91 27.28
C LEU A 238 -24.35 -11.35 28.04
N SER A 239 -25.56 -11.83 27.69
CA SER A 239 -26.81 -11.39 28.36
C SER A 239 -26.93 -11.86 29.81
N LYS A 240 -26.10 -12.79 30.30
CA LYS A 240 -26.08 -13.24 31.72
C LYS A 240 -25.03 -12.53 32.54
N GLU A 241 -24.08 -11.86 31.91
CA GLU A 241 -22.99 -11.11 32.54
C GLU A 241 -23.35 -9.63 32.76
N HIS A 242 -24.54 -9.21 32.30
CA HIS A 242 -25.15 -7.88 32.48
C HIS A 242 -26.48 -8.01 33.19
#